data_5bf1d191d21f4213099b6fae86dd6ef1
#
_entry.id   5bf1d191d21f4213099b6fae86dd6ef1
#
_cell.length_a   1.000
_cell.length_b   1.000
_cell.length_c   1.000
_cell.angle_alpha   90.00
_cell.angle_beta   90.00
_cell.angle_gamma   90.00
#
_symmetry.space_group_name_H-M   'P 1'
#
loop_
_entity.id
_entity.type
_entity.pdbx_description
1 polymer ?
#
loop_
_entity_poly.entity_id
_entity_poly.type
_entity_poly.pdbx_seq_one_letter_code
_entity_poly.pdbx_strand_id
1 'polypeptide(L)'
;MNLSRFRTGRLAVCATVAAVACGAWTADAVSSSAASAGCSVGYTVSSQWTGGFTASVAITNLGSAVNSWTLTWNFTAGQQVTQGWNATYSQSGTQVTAVSESYNGALGTGGSTTIGFNGSWNNSANPAPSSFALNGVTCTGGTTPSPTPTPTPTPTSTSTPTPTPTPTPTGSLPSSFTWTSSGVLISPHSDSHNIIAVKDPSVVNYNGEWYVAASTVNSSGAYGMEFLSFSNWSQAASAVPVYADQTAIGGGYKTAPQLFYVAPQKLWYVIYQMGSNIGYSTNPNVANPSGWSATQTFYSGMPSIISQNIGSGFWVDSWVICDSANCYLFSMDDNGHLYRSQTSLSSFPNGMSQPVIAASNSTPSNFFEADNVYKVAGQNEYLLIVEAINSAGHRYFTSYTSNAINGSWTPLANTQGNPFIAASNVTFGSGAAWTQDFSSGEMIRSGYDQTLTISPCNIQYLFQGDAPGSYPNYNAIPWRIGLVTQANSTC
;
A
#
# COMPACT_ATOMS: atom_id res chain seq x y z
N MET A 1 51.99 3.59 -45.58
CA MET A 1 52.69 2.58 -46.42
C MET A 1 51.76 1.38 -46.57
N ASN A 2 51.22 1.31 -47.75
CA ASN A 2 51.03 0.16 -48.67
C ASN A 2 50.12 -0.99 -48.16
N LEU A 3 48.91 -1.13 -48.69
CA LEU A 3 48.51 -1.75 -49.98
C LEU A 3 48.81 -3.26 -49.97
N SER A 4 47.93 -4.20 -50.28
CA SER A 4 47.05 -4.37 -51.42
C SER A 4 46.33 -5.72 -51.25
N ARG A 5 45.04 -5.85 -51.63
CA ARG A 5 44.48 -6.36 -52.88
C ARG A 5 44.80 -7.83 -53.21
N PHE A 6 43.84 -8.69 -53.50
CA PHE A 6 43.14 -9.15 -54.72
C PHE A 6 42.55 -10.52 -54.44
N ARG A 7 41.56 -10.98 -54.91
CA ARG A 7 40.65 -11.05 -56.06
C ARG A 7 40.11 -12.48 -56.21
N THR A 8 38.82 -12.57 -56.40
CA THR A 8 38.05 -13.31 -57.43
C THR A 8 38.25 -14.78 -57.71
N GLY A 9 37.13 -15.47 -57.95
CA GLY A 9 37.02 -16.70 -58.76
C GLY A 9 35.65 -17.35 -58.71
N ARG A 10 34.87 -17.12 -59.76
CA ARG A 10 33.61 -17.78 -60.14
C ARG A 10 33.89 -19.23 -60.53
N LEU A 11 32.86 -20.14 -60.43
CA LEU A 11 32.26 -20.78 -61.61
C LEU A 11 31.14 -21.75 -61.22
N ALA A 12 30.07 -21.67 -61.97
CA ALA A 12 28.92 -22.51 -61.96
C ALA A 12 29.13 -23.76 -62.85
N VAL A 13 28.46 -24.85 -62.55
CA VAL A 13 28.06 -25.82 -63.54
C VAL A 13 26.71 -26.46 -63.20
N CYS A 14 25.79 -26.37 -64.12
CA CYS A 14 24.51 -27.10 -64.21
C CYS A 14 24.69 -28.59 -64.51
N ALA A 15 23.79 -29.40 -64.02
CA ALA A 15 23.35 -30.58 -64.70
C ALA A 15 21.93 -31.00 -64.30
N THR A 16 21.09 -31.02 -65.28
CA THR A 16 19.74 -31.59 -65.36
C THR A 16 19.75 -33.11 -65.35
N VAL A 17 18.72 -33.78 -64.83
CA VAL A 17 17.91 -34.80 -65.53
C VAL A 17 16.80 -35.39 -64.65
N ALA A 18 15.59 -35.30 -65.18
CA ALA A 18 14.47 -36.25 -65.33
C ALA A 18 13.61 -36.72 -64.13
N ALA A 19 12.36 -36.53 -64.35
CA ALA A 19 11.16 -36.92 -63.64
C ALA A 19 10.90 -38.43 -63.56
N VAL A 20 10.33 -38.85 -62.42
CA VAL A 20 9.36 -39.94 -62.35
C VAL A 20 8.20 -39.54 -61.47
N ALA A 21 7.00 -39.58 -62.06
CA ALA A 21 5.75 -39.34 -61.35
C ALA A 21 5.33 -40.53 -60.52
N CYS A 22 5.07 -40.40 -59.24
CA CYS A 22 4.19 -41.29 -58.50
C CYS A 22 3.22 -40.43 -57.72
N GLY A 23 1.92 -40.56 -58.06
CA GLY A 23 0.85 -39.86 -57.36
C GLY A 23 0.73 -40.30 -55.89
N ALA A 24 0.78 -39.38 -55.04
CA ALA A 24 0.35 -39.53 -53.64
C ALA A 24 -0.75 -38.50 -53.37
N TRP A 25 -1.88 -39.01 -52.98
CA TRP A 25 -2.99 -38.20 -52.50
C TRP A 25 -2.56 -37.43 -51.26
N THR A 26 -2.43 -36.14 -51.39
CA THR A 26 -2.27 -35.26 -50.20
C THR A 26 -3.65 -35.00 -49.60
N ALA A 27 -3.91 -35.58 -48.45
CA ALA A 27 -5.00 -35.14 -47.60
C ALA A 27 -4.62 -33.73 -47.11
N ASP A 28 -5.36 -32.73 -47.57
CA ASP A 28 -5.30 -31.37 -46.97
C ASP A 28 -5.71 -31.49 -45.53
N ALA A 29 -4.71 -31.47 -44.64
CA ALA A 29 -4.92 -31.21 -43.22
C ALA A 29 -5.38 -29.76 -43.09
N VAL A 30 -6.70 -29.55 -42.96
CA VAL A 30 -7.27 -28.30 -42.53
C VAL A 30 -6.72 -28.06 -41.14
N SER A 31 -5.67 -27.24 -41.03
CA SER A 31 -5.21 -26.68 -39.77
C SER A 31 -6.32 -25.79 -39.26
N SER A 32 -7.13 -26.29 -38.35
CA SER A 32 -7.97 -25.44 -37.51
C SER A 32 -7.02 -24.55 -36.68
N SER A 33 -6.76 -23.34 -37.17
CA SER A 33 -6.16 -22.34 -36.34
C SER A 33 -7.10 -22.13 -35.14
N ALA A 34 -6.68 -22.59 -33.98
CA ALA A 34 -7.34 -22.18 -32.73
C ALA A 34 -7.42 -20.66 -32.77
N ALA A 35 -8.62 -20.11 -32.67
CA ALA A 35 -8.81 -18.68 -32.61
C ALA A 35 -7.94 -18.16 -31.45
N SER A 36 -6.96 -17.34 -31.79
CA SER A 36 -6.11 -16.70 -30.79
C SER A 36 -7.03 -15.98 -29.78
N ALA A 37 -6.93 -16.33 -28.50
CA ALA A 37 -7.66 -15.62 -27.45
C ALA A 37 -7.30 -14.16 -27.54
N GLY A 38 -8.26 -13.29 -27.94
CA GLY A 38 -7.98 -11.86 -28.14
C GLY A 38 -7.71 -11.13 -26.84
N CYS A 39 -8.23 -11.64 -25.70
CA CYS A 39 -8.10 -11.04 -24.37
C CYS A 39 -8.53 -12.02 -23.27
N SER A 40 -8.12 -11.69 -22.04
CA SER A 40 -8.64 -12.27 -20.80
C SER A 40 -9.20 -11.13 -19.92
N VAL A 41 -10.32 -11.36 -19.25
CA VAL A 41 -10.95 -10.39 -18.37
C VAL A 41 -11.30 -11.04 -17.03
N GLY A 42 -10.76 -10.48 -15.94
CA GLY A 42 -11.15 -10.79 -14.57
C GLY A 42 -12.15 -9.74 -14.06
N TYR A 43 -13.37 -10.14 -13.72
CA TYR A 43 -14.38 -9.26 -13.16
C TYR A 43 -14.64 -9.65 -11.71
N THR A 44 -14.53 -8.67 -10.79
CA THR A 44 -14.73 -8.88 -9.36
C THR A 44 -15.61 -7.78 -8.79
N VAL A 45 -16.69 -8.13 -8.09
CA VAL A 45 -17.42 -7.20 -7.22
C VAL A 45 -16.65 -7.09 -5.92
N SER A 46 -15.96 -5.95 -5.73
CA SER A 46 -15.10 -5.71 -4.56
C SER A 46 -15.90 -5.28 -3.32
N SER A 47 -17.05 -4.64 -3.51
CA SER A 47 -18.00 -4.30 -2.44
C SER A 47 -19.41 -4.18 -2.99
N GLN A 48 -20.42 -4.42 -2.13
CA GLN A 48 -21.84 -4.31 -2.49
C GLN A 48 -22.65 -3.85 -1.27
N TRP A 49 -23.60 -2.95 -1.50
CA TRP A 49 -24.49 -2.39 -0.49
C TRP A 49 -25.90 -2.20 -1.07
N THR A 50 -26.84 -1.81 -0.24
CA THR A 50 -28.22 -1.53 -0.71
C THR A 50 -28.21 -0.47 -1.79
N GLY A 51 -28.64 -0.83 -3.00
CA GLY A 51 -28.71 0.04 -4.17
C GLY A 51 -27.43 0.24 -4.94
N GLY A 52 -26.25 -0.21 -4.45
CA GLY A 52 -24.99 0.02 -5.13
C GLY A 52 -23.96 -1.10 -4.99
N PHE A 53 -22.96 -1.10 -5.87
CA PHE A 53 -21.80 -1.99 -5.80
C PHE A 53 -20.58 -1.33 -6.44
N THR A 54 -19.39 -1.81 -6.07
CA THR A 54 -18.13 -1.48 -6.71
C THR A 54 -17.60 -2.71 -7.43
N ALA A 55 -17.17 -2.56 -8.68
CA ALA A 55 -16.54 -3.63 -9.44
C ALA A 55 -15.15 -3.21 -9.95
N SER A 56 -14.25 -4.19 -9.95
CA SER A 56 -12.92 -4.12 -10.57
C SER A 56 -12.87 -5.03 -11.79
N VAL A 57 -12.29 -4.56 -12.87
CA VAL A 57 -12.18 -5.27 -14.16
C VAL A 57 -10.73 -5.26 -14.61
N ALA A 58 -10.04 -6.38 -14.45
CA ALA A 58 -8.68 -6.59 -14.93
C ALA A 58 -8.72 -7.06 -16.39
N ILE A 59 -8.05 -6.37 -17.29
CA ILE A 59 -8.01 -6.63 -18.73
C ILE A 59 -6.59 -7.04 -19.11
N THR A 60 -6.44 -8.18 -19.78
CA THR A 60 -5.15 -8.61 -20.37
C THR A 60 -5.33 -8.77 -21.87
N ASN A 61 -4.51 -8.06 -22.65
CA ASN A 61 -4.46 -8.22 -24.10
C ASN A 61 -3.65 -9.48 -24.47
N LEU A 62 -4.29 -10.49 -25.05
CA LEU A 62 -3.63 -11.71 -25.53
C LEU A 62 -3.41 -11.69 -27.04
N GLY A 63 -3.92 -10.65 -27.71
CA GLY A 63 -3.74 -10.40 -29.15
C GLY A 63 -2.52 -9.52 -29.46
N SER A 64 -2.51 -8.95 -30.67
CA SER A 64 -1.49 -7.98 -31.06
C SER A 64 -1.54 -6.72 -30.20
N ALA A 65 -0.40 -6.02 -30.05
CA ALA A 65 -0.32 -4.77 -29.31
C ALA A 65 -1.32 -3.72 -29.86
N VAL A 66 -1.96 -3.00 -28.96
CA VAL A 66 -2.91 -1.92 -29.27
C VAL A 66 -2.46 -0.61 -28.60
N ASN A 67 -2.79 0.54 -29.22
CA ASN A 67 -2.50 1.86 -28.66
C ASN A 67 -3.71 2.48 -27.96
N SER A 68 -4.89 1.88 -28.14
CA SER A 68 -6.13 2.20 -27.45
C SER A 68 -7.00 0.97 -27.41
N TRP A 69 -7.90 0.89 -26.43
CA TRP A 69 -8.82 -0.22 -26.32
C TRP A 69 -10.23 0.24 -25.95
N THR A 70 -11.19 -0.57 -26.39
CA THR A 70 -12.60 -0.46 -26.00
C THR A 70 -13.05 -1.81 -25.49
N LEU A 71 -13.48 -1.90 -24.23
CA LEU A 71 -14.05 -3.09 -23.63
C LEU A 71 -15.57 -2.97 -23.59
N THR A 72 -16.28 -4.01 -24.02
CA THR A 72 -17.74 -4.06 -23.93
C THR A 72 -18.22 -5.32 -23.20
N TRP A 73 -19.34 -5.19 -22.49
CA TRP A 73 -20.06 -6.30 -21.83
C TRP A 73 -21.53 -5.98 -21.67
N ASN A 74 -22.34 -6.98 -21.31
CA ASN A 74 -23.75 -6.79 -21.01
C ASN A 74 -24.06 -7.19 -19.55
N PHE A 75 -24.80 -6.35 -18.86
CA PHE A 75 -25.45 -6.71 -17.62
C PHE A 75 -26.75 -7.46 -17.87
N THR A 76 -27.07 -8.41 -16.99
CA THR A 76 -28.26 -9.29 -17.17
C THR A 76 -29.36 -9.06 -16.11
N ALA A 77 -29.11 -8.22 -15.08
CA ALA A 77 -30.02 -8.00 -13.96
C ALA A 77 -30.34 -6.51 -13.73
N GLY A 78 -30.23 -5.67 -14.77
CA GLY A 78 -30.58 -4.26 -14.72
C GLY A 78 -29.55 -3.37 -13.99
N GLN A 79 -28.31 -3.85 -13.82
CA GLN A 79 -27.23 -3.06 -13.26
C GLN A 79 -26.95 -1.83 -14.16
N GLN A 80 -26.57 -0.71 -13.53
CA GLN A 80 -26.17 0.53 -14.22
C GLN A 80 -24.84 1.00 -13.66
N VAL A 81 -23.93 1.40 -14.54
CA VAL A 81 -22.70 2.12 -14.15
C VAL A 81 -23.07 3.53 -13.71
N THR A 82 -22.69 3.93 -12.51
CA THR A 82 -22.98 5.26 -11.96
C THR A 82 -21.75 6.17 -11.94
N GLN A 83 -20.56 5.59 -11.80
CA GLN A 83 -19.29 6.30 -11.80
C GLN A 83 -18.19 5.31 -12.17
N GLY A 84 -17.25 5.70 -13.03
CA GLY A 84 -16.11 4.85 -13.41
C GLY A 84 -14.77 5.56 -13.24
N TRP A 85 -13.68 4.79 -13.19
CA TRP A 85 -12.30 5.26 -13.17
C TRP A 85 -11.41 4.40 -14.06
N ASN A 86 -10.31 4.99 -14.52
CA ASN A 86 -9.35 4.41 -15.46
C ASN A 86 -9.95 4.06 -16.84
N ALA A 87 -11.15 4.53 -17.14
CA ALA A 87 -11.79 4.45 -18.44
C ALA A 87 -12.93 5.48 -18.53
N THR A 88 -13.25 5.91 -19.73
CA THR A 88 -14.50 6.63 -20.00
C THR A 88 -15.62 5.63 -20.23
N TYR A 89 -16.68 5.70 -19.44
CA TYR A 89 -17.81 4.76 -19.47
C TYR A 89 -19.03 5.35 -20.15
N SER A 90 -19.72 4.51 -20.93
CA SER A 90 -21.08 4.76 -21.41
C SER A 90 -21.90 3.48 -21.31
N GLN A 91 -23.22 3.63 -21.09
CA GLN A 91 -24.12 2.49 -21.02
C GLN A 91 -25.41 2.77 -21.82
N SER A 92 -25.80 1.82 -22.67
CA SER A 92 -27.06 1.85 -23.42
C SER A 92 -27.83 0.57 -23.14
N GLY A 93 -28.94 0.67 -22.44
CA GLY A 93 -29.67 -0.50 -21.97
C GLY A 93 -28.81 -1.40 -21.08
N THR A 94 -28.59 -2.63 -21.50
CA THR A 94 -27.73 -3.60 -20.76
C THR A 94 -26.26 -3.50 -21.16
N GLN A 95 -25.93 -2.92 -22.30
CA GLN A 95 -24.57 -2.88 -22.82
C GLN A 95 -23.77 -1.73 -22.20
N VAL A 96 -22.66 -2.06 -21.59
CA VAL A 96 -21.63 -1.13 -21.11
C VAL A 96 -20.48 -1.09 -22.10
N THR A 97 -19.97 0.09 -22.32
CA THR A 97 -18.75 0.35 -23.09
C THR A 97 -17.79 1.14 -22.24
N ALA A 98 -16.57 0.64 -22.05
CA ALA A 98 -15.46 1.30 -21.40
C ALA A 98 -14.35 1.57 -22.42
N VAL A 99 -13.94 2.83 -22.57
CA VAL A 99 -12.89 3.25 -23.50
C VAL A 99 -11.66 3.65 -22.71
N SER A 100 -10.48 3.24 -23.17
CA SER A 100 -9.19 3.57 -22.55
C SER A 100 -8.98 5.07 -22.42
N GLU A 101 -8.32 5.47 -21.34
CA GLU A 101 -7.74 6.79 -21.18
C GLU A 101 -6.39 6.90 -21.91
N SER A 102 -5.91 8.12 -22.12
CA SER A 102 -4.65 8.36 -22.84
C SER A 102 -3.42 7.70 -22.19
N TYR A 103 -3.46 7.51 -20.86
CA TYR A 103 -2.35 6.96 -20.08
C TYR A 103 -2.34 5.42 -19.98
N ASN A 104 -3.43 4.74 -20.30
CA ASN A 104 -3.56 3.28 -20.19
C ASN A 104 -4.03 2.60 -21.48
N GLY A 105 -4.08 3.32 -22.61
CA GLY A 105 -4.54 2.81 -23.90
C GLY A 105 -3.56 1.85 -24.56
N ALA A 106 -2.26 1.99 -24.32
CA ALA A 106 -1.24 1.14 -24.93
C ALA A 106 -1.10 -0.18 -24.16
N LEU A 107 -1.54 -1.29 -24.78
CA LEU A 107 -1.39 -2.64 -24.23
C LEU A 107 -0.64 -3.53 -25.22
N GLY A 108 0.59 -3.89 -24.88
CA GLY A 108 1.36 -4.91 -25.62
C GLY A 108 0.69 -6.30 -25.52
N THR A 109 1.16 -7.26 -26.31
CA THR A 109 0.75 -8.66 -26.15
C THR A 109 1.15 -9.16 -24.74
N GLY A 110 0.18 -9.66 -23.97
CA GLY A 110 0.34 -10.01 -22.55
C GLY A 110 0.26 -8.82 -21.61
N GLY A 111 0.18 -7.57 -22.12
CA GLY A 111 0.02 -6.37 -21.31
C GLY A 111 -1.35 -6.30 -20.65
N SER A 112 -1.41 -5.75 -19.43
CA SER A 112 -2.62 -5.70 -18.62
C SER A 112 -2.89 -4.28 -18.11
N THR A 113 -4.17 -3.99 -17.85
CA THR A 113 -4.64 -2.79 -17.16
C THR A 113 -5.84 -3.14 -16.30
N THR A 114 -6.10 -2.34 -15.27
CA THR A 114 -7.26 -2.51 -14.39
C THR A 114 -8.10 -1.23 -14.42
N ILE A 115 -9.39 -1.41 -14.64
CA ILE A 115 -10.40 -0.36 -14.59
C ILE A 115 -11.42 -0.70 -13.49
N GLY A 116 -12.22 0.26 -13.08
CA GLY A 116 -13.25 -0.01 -12.08
C GLY A 116 -14.41 0.96 -12.17
N PHE A 117 -15.51 0.59 -11.51
CA PHE A 117 -16.69 1.44 -11.48
C PHE A 117 -17.57 1.16 -10.25
N ASN A 118 -18.34 2.17 -9.86
CA ASN A 118 -19.49 2.01 -9.00
C ASN A 118 -20.73 1.79 -9.90
N GLY A 119 -21.59 0.89 -9.49
CA GLY A 119 -22.85 0.63 -10.19
C GLY A 119 -24.03 0.59 -9.23
N SER A 120 -25.24 0.78 -9.78
CA SER A 120 -26.48 0.49 -9.09
C SER A 120 -27.03 -0.87 -9.49
N TRP A 121 -27.80 -1.51 -8.61
CA TRP A 121 -28.44 -2.80 -8.81
C TRP A 121 -29.78 -2.86 -8.10
N ASN A 122 -30.59 -3.89 -8.39
CA ASN A 122 -31.97 -4.03 -7.93
C ASN A 122 -32.10 -4.62 -6.51
N ASN A 123 -31.00 -4.80 -5.77
CA ASN A 123 -30.91 -5.46 -4.46
C ASN A 123 -31.38 -6.94 -4.44
N SER A 124 -31.53 -7.57 -5.61
CA SER A 124 -31.95 -8.96 -5.74
C SER A 124 -30.90 -9.83 -6.40
N ALA A 125 -30.32 -9.36 -7.53
CA ALA A 125 -29.29 -10.10 -8.26
C ALA A 125 -28.24 -9.14 -8.84
N ASN A 126 -26.96 -9.45 -8.63
CA ASN A 126 -25.81 -8.74 -9.22
C ASN A 126 -24.82 -9.74 -9.85
N PRO A 127 -25.26 -10.50 -10.88
CA PRO A 127 -24.38 -11.45 -11.52
C PRO A 127 -23.25 -10.76 -12.28
N ALA A 128 -22.07 -11.36 -12.27
CA ALA A 128 -20.98 -10.95 -13.14
C ALA A 128 -21.38 -11.09 -14.62
N PRO A 129 -20.93 -10.20 -15.51
CA PRO A 129 -21.11 -10.36 -16.94
C PRO A 129 -20.54 -11.71 -17.44
N SER A 130 -21.28 -12.39 -18.29
CA SER A 130 -20.88 -13.72 -18.79
C SER A 130 -19.86 -13.68 -19.93
N SER A 131 -19.70 -12.52 -20.57
CA SER A 131 -18.75 -12.34 -21.68
C SER A 131 -18.30 -10.89 -21.80
N PHE A 132 -17.09 -10.72 -22.29
CA PHE A 132 -16.45 -9.44 -22.58
C PHE A 132 -15.90 -9.47 -24.01
N ALA A 133 -15.82 -8.29 -24.65
CA ALA A 133 -15.14 -8.14 -25.93
C ALA A 133 -14.19 -6.94 -25.88
N LEU A 134 -12.93 -7.13 -26.28
CA LEU A 134 -11.90 -6.10 -26.40
C LEU A 134 -11.73 -5.74 -27.88
N ASN A 135 -11.95 -4.49 -28.23
CA ASN A 135 -11.94 -4.00 -29.62
C ASN A 135 -12.79 -4.88 -30.57
N GLY A 136 -13.95 -5.35 -30.08
CA GLY A 136 -14.87 -6.21 -30.83
C GLY A 136 -14.50 -7.70 -30.88
N VAL A 137 -13.35 -8.11 -30.32
CA VAL A 137 -12.93 -9.51 -30.25
C VAL A 137 -13.34 -10.08 -28.89
N THR A 138 -14.11 -11.16 -28.90
CA THR A 138 -14.57 -11.84 -27.68
C THR A 138 -13.37 -12.37 -26.87
N CYS A 139 -13.34 -12.06 -25.57
CA CYS A 139 -12.32 -12.55 -24.65
C CYS A 139 -12.60 -14.02 -24.29
N THR A 140 -11.70 -14.91 -24.65
CA THR A 140 -11.82 -16.36 -24.43
C THR A 140 -10.95 -16.87 -23.27
N GLY A 141 -10.12 -16.01 -22.68
CA GLY A 141 -9.28 -16.29 -21.52
C GLY A 141 -10.03 -15.99 -20.23
N GLY A 142 -10.46 -17.02 -19.52
CA GLY A 142 -10.80 -17.08 -18.12
C GLY A 142 -11.80 -16.07 -17.57
N THR A 143 -13.10 -16.39 -17.58
CA THR A 143 -13.96 -16.07 -16.44
C THR A 143 -13.81 -17.23 -15.45
N THR A 144 -13.32 -16.98 -14.24
CA THR A 144 -13.47 -17.97 -13.16
C THR A 144 -14.90 -17.83 -12.67
N PRO A 145 -15.84 -18.74 -12.98
CA PRO A 145 -17.16 -18.70 -12.40
C PRO A 145 -17.05 -19.12 -10.95
N SER A 146 -17.57 -18.31 -10.05
CA SER A 146 -17.96 -18.76 -8.71
C SER A 146 -18.96 -19.92 -8.89
N PRO A 147 -18.87 -21.03 -8.14
CA PRO A 147 -19.70 -22.21 -8.37
C PRO A 147 -21.17 -21.86 -8.22
N THR A 148 -21.93 -22.16 -9.29
CA THR A 148 -23.40 -22.13 -9.28
C THR A 148 -23.90 -23.22 -8.35
N PRO A 149 -24.78 -22.93 -7.36
CA PRO A 149 -25.44 -23.97 -6.59
C PRO A 149 -26.45 -24.73 -7.46
N THR A 150 -26.33 -26.06 -7.45
CA THR A 150 -27.28 -27.02 -8.06
C THR A 150 -28.68 -26.81 -7.45
N PRO A 151 -29.77 -26.83 -8.25
CA PRO A 151 -31.14 -26.67 -7.72
C PRO A 151 -31.55 -27.89 -6.90
N THR A 152 -31.73 -27.69 -5.62
CA THR A 152 -32.39 -28.63 -4.71
C THR A 152 -33.89 -28.28 -4.62
N PRO A 153 -34.80 -29.25 -4.48
CA PRO A 153 -36.25 -29.04 -4.61
C PRO A 153 -36.81 -28.14 -3.51
N THR A 154 -37.77 -27.34 -3.92
CA THR A 154 -38.53 -26.37 -3.11
C THR A 154 -39.03 -26.96 -1.80
N PRO A 155 -38.70 -26.37 -0.64
CA PRO A 155 -39.54 -26.46 0.53
C PRO A 155 -40.24 -25.12 0.82
N THR A 156 -41.44 -25.25 1.32
CA THR A 156 -42.40 -24.30 1.80
C THR A 156 -41.76 -23.16 2.61
N SER A 157 -42.32 -21.95 2.40
CA SER A 157 -41.95 -20.68 3.01
C SER A 157 -41.63 -20.76 4.51
N THR A 158 -40.36 -20.62 4.81
CA THR A 158 -39.88 -20.24 6.15
C THR A 158 -39.03 -18.97 5.96
N SER A 159 -39.22 -18.01 6.83
CA SER A 159 -38.60 -16.68 6.81
C SER A 159 -37.10 -16.70 6.39
N THR A 160 -36.80 -15.96 5.33
CA THR A 160 -35.41 -15.75 4.83
C THR A 160 -34.53 -15.18 5.93
N PRO A 161 -33.43 -15.83 6.34
CA PRO A 161 -32.51 -15.21 7.24
C PRO A 161 -31.85 -14.03 6.50
N THR A 162 -31.84 -12.88 7.14
CA THR A 162 -31.03 -11.71 6.77
C THR A 162 -29.59 -12.18 6.49
N PRO A 163 -28.93 -11.76 5.38
CA PRO A 163 -27.55 -12.14 5.15
C PRO A 163 -26.72 -11.72 6.36
N THR A 164 -26.15 -12.71 7.02
CA THR A 164 -25.20 -12.48 8.12
C THR A 164 -24.07 -11.63 7.55
N PRO A 165 -23.78 -10.45 8.11
CA PRO A 165 -22.61 -9.69 7.72
C PRO A 165 -21.40 -10.60 7.88
N THR A 166 -20.45 -10.55 6.94
CA THR A 166 -19.14 -11.18 7.11
C THR A 166 -18.65 -10.80 8.50
N PRO A 167 -18.34 -11.75 9.38
CA PRO A 167 -17.97 -11.41 10.74
C PRO A 167 -16.80 -10.44 10.69
N THR A 168 -17.04 -9.22 11.12
CA THR A 168 -15.98 -8.29 11.52
C THR A 168 -15.17 -9.05 12.55
N PRO A 169 -13.81 -9.06 12.48
CA PRO A 169 -13.01 -9.73 13.48
C PRO A 169 -13.48 -9.31 14.88
N THR A 170 -14.03 -10.22 15.64
CA THR A 170 -14.60 -9.95 16.98
C THR A 170 -13.54 -10.08 18.08
N GLY A 171 -12.27 -10.16 17.70
CA GLY A 171 -11.15 -10.18 18.63
C GLY A 171 -10.97 -8.85 19.36
N SER A 172 -10.40 -8.90 20.56
CA SER A 172 -9.95 -7.74 21.32
C SER A 172 -8.42 -7.70 21.32
N LEU A 173 -7.84 -6.55 21.57
CA LEU A 173 -6.41 -6.43 21.82
C LEU A 173 -6.08 -7.22 23.12
N PRO A 174 -5.01 -8.05 23.12
CA PRO A 174 -4.59 -8.72 24.34
C PRO A 174 -3.94 -7.73 25.30
N SER A 175 -3.91 -8.05 26.58
CA SER A 175 -3.26 -7.23 27.61
C SER A 175 -1.72 -7.37 27.62
N SER A 176 -1.18 -8.35 26.89
CA SER A 176 0.25 -8.54 26.67
C SER A 176 0.49 -9.08 25.27
N PHE A 177 1.66 -8.82 24.71
CA PHE A 177 1.99 -9.18 23.34
C PHE A 177 3.22 -10.08 23.30
N THR A 178 3.23 -11.01 22.35
CA THR A 178 4.42 -11.77 21.94
C THR A 178 4.51 -11.75 20.42
N TRP A 179 5.74 -11.69 19.91
CA TRP A 179 5.99 -11.48 18.50
C TRP A 179 6.99 -12.45 17.91
N THR A 180 6.87 -12.67 16.60
CA THR A 180 7.91 -13.31 15.79
C THR A 180 8.43 -12.30 14.79
N SER A 181 9.74 -12.06 14.77
CA SER A 181 10.38 -11.15 13.82
C SER A 181 10.80 -11.88 12.54
N SER A 182 10.64 -11.20 11.42
CA SER A 182 11.36 -11.54 10.18
C SER A 182 12.87 -11.30 10.36
N GLY A 183 13.68 -11.77 9.42
CA GLY A 183 14.98 -11.16 9.14
C GLY A 183 14.83 -9.73 8.62
N VAL A 184 15.96 -9.11 8.26
CA VAL A 184 15.97 -7.80 7.58
C VAL A 184 15.26 -7.93 6.23
N LEU A 185 14.28 -7.06 5.98
CA LEU A 185 13.49 -7.01 4.74
C LEU A 185 13.96 -5.89 3.80
N ILE A 186 14.27 -4.71 4.34
CA ILE A 186 14.72 -3.55 3.55
C ILE A 186 16.04 -3.05 4.14
N SER A 187 17.01 -2.85 3.25
CA SER A 187 18.33 -2.28 3.52
C SER A 187 18.61 -1.17 2.52
N PRO A 188 19.57 -0.25 2.78
CA PRO A 188 19.98 0.74 1.82
C PRO A 188 20.31 0.14 0.46
N HIS A 189 19.80 0.76 -0.58
CA HIS A 189 20.15 0.42 -1.95
C HIS A 189 21.54 0.99 -2.28
N SER A 190 22.33 0.21 -3.04
CA SER A 190 23.68 0.63 -3.45
C SER A 190 23.62 1.48 -4.72
N ASP A 191 23.67 2.80 -4.56
CA ASP A 191 23.64 3.77 -5.67
C ASP A 191 24.41 5.06 -5.31
N SER A 192 24.25 6.10 -6.14
CA SER A 192 24.94 7.38 -5.97
C SER A 192 24.47 8.21 -4.75
N HIS A 193 23.35 7.89 -4.13
CA HIS A 193 22.88 8.57 -2.91
C HIS A 193 23.68 8.15 -1.68
N ASN A 194 24.43 7.03 -1.76
CA ASN A 194 25.29 6.52 -0.69
C ASN A 194 24.55 6.37 0.64
N ILE A 195 23.32 5.83 0.60
CA ILE A 195 22.50 5.63 1.78
C ILE A 195 23.14 4.57 2.67
N ILE A 196 23.23 4.85 3.98
CA ILE A 196 23.75 3.94 5.00
C ILE A 196 22.66 3.44 5.94
N ALA A 197 21.53 4.13 6.03
CA ALA A 197 20.39 3.75 6.87
C ALA A 197 19.08 3.98 6.16
N VAL A 198 18.12 3.04 6.35
CA VAL A 198 16.70 3.17 6.01
C VAL A 198 15.91 3.04 7.29
N LYS A 199 15.03 4.02 7.59
CA LYS A 199 14.35 4.15 8.87
C LYS A 199 12.95 4.72 8.72
N ASP A 200 12.18 4.77 9.82
CA ASP A 200 10.85 5.37 9.92
C ASP A 200 9.91 4.90 8.79
N PRO A 201 9.70 3.58 8.59
CA PRO A 201 8.89 3.11 7.47
C PRO A 201 7.42 3.39 7.67
N SER A 202 6.75 3.85 6.61
CA SER A 202 5.30 3.86 6.48
C SER A 202 4.88 3.00 5.31
N VAL A 203 3.76 2.25 5.43
CA VAL A 203 3.41 1.20 4.48
C VAL A 203 1.92 1.11 4.20
N VAL A 204 1.58 0.89 2.93
CA VAL A 204 0.23 0.57 2.48
C VAL A 204 0.26 -0.61 1.52
N ASN A 205 -0.81 -1.43 1.55
CA ASN A 205 -1.11 -2.34 0.44
C ASN A 205 -2.24 -1.75 -0.38
N TYR A 206 -1.98 -1.57 -1.66
CA TYR A 206 -2.98 -1.03 -2.59
C TYR A 206 -2.93 -1.81 -3.90
N ASN A 207 -4.06 -2.38 -4.31
CA ASN A 207 -4.19 -3.21 -5.52
C ASN A 207 -3.21 -4.39 -5.57
N GLY A 208 -2.88 -4.98 -4.41
CA GLY A 208 -1.97 -6.12 -4.32
C GLY A 208 -0.48 -5.77 -4.31
N GLU A 209 -0.14 -4.49 -4.42
CA GLU A 209 1.22 -3.96 -4.32
C GLU A 209 1.44 -3.30 -2.94
N TRP A 210 2.61 -3.49 -2.39
CA TRP A 210 3.09 -2.79 -1.22
C TRP A 210 3.80 -1.50 -1.65
N TYR A 211 3.46 -0.40 -1.02
CA TYR A 211 4.13 0.89 -1.17
C TYR A 211 4.68 1.28 0.18
N VAL A 212 5.98 1.55 0.22
CA VAL A 212 6.68 1.94 1.44
C VAL A 212 7.29 3.31 1.20
N ALA A 213 7.08 4.23 2.13
CA ALA A 213 7.84 5.47 2.26
C ALA A 213 8.74 5.34 3.49
N ALA A 214 10.00 5.70 3.40
CA ALA A 214 10.95 5.57 4.49
C ALA A 214 11.95 6.74 4.53
N SER A 215 12.41 7.09 5.72
CA SER A 215 13.53 8.01 5.88
C SER A 215 14.84 7.36 5.44
N THR A 216 15.74 8.16 4.91
CA THR A 216 17.10 7.75 4.57
C THR A 216 18.13 8.61 5.26
N VAL A 217 19.29 8.02 5.58
CA VAL A 217 20.48 8.73 6.02
C VAL A 217 21.64 8.32 5.11
N ASN A 218 22.33 9.27 4.54
CA ASN A 218 23.49 8.99 3.68
C ASN A 218 24.82 9.00 4.47
N SER A 219 25.90 8.63 3.81
CA SER A 219 27.24 8.53 4.41
C SER A 219 27.80 9.86 4.97
N SER A 220 27.23 11.00 4.60
CA SER A 220 27.57 12.31 5.18
C SER A 220 26.70 12.67 6.40
N GLY A 221 25.74 11.81 6.78
CA GLY A 221 24.77 12.06 7.84
C GLY A 221 23.57 12.94 7.42
N ALA A 222 23.42 13.20 6.12
CA ALA A 222 22.28 13.96 5.61
C ALA A 222 21.05 13.07 5.48
N TYR A 223 19.89 13.62 5.88
CA TYR A 223 18.60 12.96 5.82
C TYR A 223 17.86 13.21 4.51
N GLY A 224 17.04 12.25 4.12
CA GLY A 224 16.12 12.30 3.00
C GLY A 224 14.98 11.31 3.17
N MET A 225 14.27 11.03 2.08
CA MET A 225 13.16 10.09 2.05
C MET A 225 13.18 9.32 0.74
N GLU A 226 12.77 8.05 0.79
CA GLU A 226 12.63 7.18 -0.38
C GLU A 226 11.24 6.54 -0.45
N PHE A 227 10.87 6.13 -1.65
CA PHE A 227 9.67 5.37 -1.96
C PHE A 227 10.05 4.04 -2.60
N LEU A 228 9.48 2.95 -2.11
CA LEU A 228 9.66 1.60 -2.62
C LEU A 228 8.31 1.00 -2.99
N SER A 229 8.29 0.10 -3.99
CA SER A 229 7.12 -0.73 -4.28
C SER A 229 7.52 -2.15 -4.64
N PHE A 230 6.69 -3.13 -4.24
CA PHE A 230 6.89 -4.55 -4.50
C PHE A 230 5.61 -5.35 -4.28
N SER A 231 5.43 -6.46 -5.00
CA SER A 231 4.22 -7.28 -4.90
C SER A 231 4.18 -8.19 -3.67
N ASN A 232 5.34 -8.60 -3.16
CA ASN A 232 5.44 -9.39 -1.93
C ASN A 232 6.74 -9.09 -1.16
N TRP A 233 6.75 -9.42 0.13
CA TRP A 233 7.87 -9.11 1.03
C TRP A 233 9.20 -9.78 0.64
N SER A 234 9.18 -10.88 -0.10
CA SER A 234 10.42 -11.51 -0.60
C SER A 234 11.15 -10.67 -1.65
N GLN A 235 10.47 -9.70 -2.25
CA GLN A 235 11.03 -8.77 -3.23
C GLN A 235 11.48 -7.45 -2.60
N ALA A 236 11.13 -7.19 -1.34
CA ALA A 236 11.44 -5.92 -0.68
C ALA A 236 12.94 -5.58 -0.70
N ALA A 237 13.80 -6.58 -0.47
CA ALA A 237 15.26 -6.41 -0.48
C ALA A 237 15.85 -6.02 -1.85
N SER A 238 15.13 -6.28 -2.94
CA SER A 238 15.55 -5.97 -4.32
C SER A 238 14.79 -4.80 -4.93
N ALA A 239 13.86 -4.21 -4.20
CA ALA A 239 13.10 -3.06 -4.67
C ALA A 239 14.04 -1.86 -4.90
N VAL A 240 13.89 -1.20 -6.04
CA VAL A 240 14.70 -0.03 -6.39
C VAL A 240 13.98 1.22 -5.90
N PRO A 241 14.60 2.04 -5.04
CA PRO A 241 13.98 3.23 -4.50
C PRO A 241 13.85 4.36 -5.53
N VAL A 242 12.80 5.17 -5.37
CA VAL A 242 12.72 6.52 -5.93
C VAL A 242 12.88 7.50 -4.78
N TYR A 243 13.90 8.35 -4.84
CA TYR A 243 14.18 9.30 -3.76
C TYR A 243 13.34 10.56 -3.90
N ALA A 244 12.99 11.17 -2.76
CA ALA A 244 12.17 12.38 -2.73
C ALA A 244 12.79 13.56 -3.51
N ASP A 245 14.12 13.67 -3.57
CA ASP A 245 14.84 14.68 -4.34
C ASP A 245 14.74 14.50 -5.87
N GLN A 246 14.29 13.33 -6.33
CA GLN A 246 13.96 13.03 -7.72
C GLN A 246 12.51 13.36 -8.06
N THR A 247 11.74 13.89 -7.11
CA THR A 247 10.32 14.25 -7.25
C THR A 247 10.12 15.74 -6.94
N ALA A 248 8.90 16.24 -7.14
CA ALA A 248 8.58 17.61 -6.77
C ALA A 248 8.58 17.88 -5.24
N ILE A 249 8.63 16.85 -4.40
CA ILE A 249 8.86 16.99 -2.96
C ILE A 249 10.20 17.69 -2.71
N GLY A 250 11.23 17.33 -3.47
CA GLY A 250 12.58 17.88 -3.37
C GLY A 250 13.40 17.33 -2.20
N GLY A 251 14.69 17.60 -2.22
CA GLY A 251 15.65 17.17 -1.21
C GLY A 251 15.58 17.94 0.11
N GLY A 252 16.55 17.68 0.98
CA GLY A 252 16.68 18.27 2.32
C GLY A 252 15.98 17.43 3.40
N TYR A 253 15.95 17.96 4.64
CA TYR A 253 15.39 17.27 5.80
C TYR A 253 13.87 17.12 5.68
N LYS A 254 13.46 15.95 5.22
CA LYS A 254 12.08 15.48 5.09
C LYS A 254 12.09 14.00 5.48
N THR A 255 11.61 13.68 6.67
CA THR A 255 11.80 12.38 7.31
C THR A 255 10.56 11.95 8.10
N ALA A 256 10.58 10.74 8.66
CA ALA A 256 9.48 10.12 9.38
C ALA A 256 8.15 10.24 8.59
N PRO A 257 8.10 9.63 7.38
CA PRO A 257 6.91 9.73 6.54
C PRO A 257 5.74 8.95 7.10
N GLN A 258 4.52 9.45 6.85
CA GLN A 258 3.29 8.68 6.92
C GLN A 258 2.59 8.72 5.55
N LEU A 259 2.30 7.56 4.98
CA LEU A 259 1.65 7.39 3.68
C LEU A 259 0.22 6.87 3.86
N PHE A 260 -0.79 7.59 3.35
CA PHE A 260 -2.20 7.17 3.41
C PHE A 260 -3.04 7.85 2.32
N TYR A 261 -4.24 7.30 2.08
CA TYR A 261 -5.19 7.82 1.11
C TYR A 261 -6.32 8.57 1.80
N VAL A 262 -6.66 9.76 1.31
CA VAL A 262 -7.82 10.52 1.77
C VAL A 262 -8.98 10.28 0.81
N ALA A 263 -9.85 9.34 1.16
CA ALA A 263 -10.89 8.83 0.29
C ALA A 263 -11.86 9.91 -0.24
N PRO A 264 -12.35 10.89 0.55
CA PRO A 264 -13.20 11.95 0.03
C PRO A 264 -12.53 12.85 -1.01
N GLN A 265 -11.20 12.99 -0.94
CA GLN A 265 -10.42 13.83 -1.85
C GLN A 265 -9.87 13.04 -3.04
N LYS A 266 -9.87 11.72 -2.97
CA LYS A 266 -9.27 10.81 -3.94
C LYS A 266 -7.77 11.09 -4.14
N LEU A 267 -7.06 11.40 -3.07
CA LEU A 267 -5.65 11.75 -3.07
C LEU A 267 -4.88 10.92 -2.04
N TRP A 268 -3.70 10.50 -2.42
CA TRP A 268 -2.67 10.00 -1.54
C TRP A 268 -1.98 11.17 -0.87
N TYR A 269 -1.65 11.01 0.38
CA TYR A 269 -0.84 11.92 1.17
C TYR A 269 0.41 11.22 1.64
N VAL A 270 1.53 11.89 1.56
CA VAL A 270 2.71 11.61 2.37
C VAL A 270 2.95 12.85 3.23
N ILE A 271 2.94 12.66 4.55
CA ILE A 271 3.30 13.71 5.50
C ILE A 271 4.65 13.39 6.10
N TYR A 272 5.39 14.38 6.52
CA TYR A 272 6.77 14.23 7.02
C TYR A 272 7.18 15.42 7.87
N GLN A 273 8.11 15.18 8.78
CA GLN A 273 8.72 16.26 9.58
C GLN A 273 9.77 17.03 8.77
N MET A 274 9.89 18.32 9.07
CA MET A 274 10.81 19.27 8.41
C MET A 274 11.62 20.10 9.41
N GLY A 275 11.84 19.60 10.62
CA GLY A 275 12.50 20.32 11.71
C GLY A 275 11.57 21.31 12.43
N SER A 276 11.31 22.48 11.86
CA SER A 276 10.45 23.50 12.49
C SER A 276 9.00 23.51 11.99
N ASN A 277 8.61 22.54 11.16
CA ASN A 277 7.26 22.40 10.64
C ASN A 277 6.98 20.94 10.24
N ILE A 278 5.71 20.63 10.02
CA ILE A 278 5.24 19.37 9.41
C ILE A 278 4.81 19.67 7.98
N GLY A 279 5.43 18.96 7.05
CA GLY A 279 5.13 19.04 5.62
C GLY A 279 4.20 17.94 5.15
N TYR A 280 3.60 18.15 3.99
CA TYR A 280 2.90 17.13 3.24
C TYR A 280 3.04 17.34 1.74
N SER A 281 2.86 16.26 1.00
CA SER A 281 2.69 16.27 -0.45
C SER A 281 1.56 15.35 -0.83
N THR A 282 0.93 15.59 -1.97
CA THR A 282 -0.20 14.80 -2.46
C THR A 282 0.10 14.17 -3.81
N ASN A 283 -0.56 13.04 -4.09
CA ASN A 283 -0.41 12.32 -5.35
C ASN A 283 -1.74 11.65 -5.72
N PRO A 284 -2.26 11.82 -6.94
CA PRO A 284 -3.46 11.10 -7.38
C PRO A 284 -3.22 9.60 -7.59
N ASN A 285 -1.96 9.17 -7.76
CA ASN A 285 -1.60 7.78 -8.04
C ASN A 285 -0.29 7.39 -7.32
N VAL A 286 -0.39 6.65 -6.23
CA VAL A 286 0.76 6.21 -5.43
C VAL A 286 1.75 5.34 -6.23
N ALA A 287 1.28 4.64 -7.27
CA ALA A 287 2.14 3.84 -8.15
C ALA A 287 3.06 4.68 -9.05
N ASN A 288 2.86 6.00 -9.10
CA ASN A 288 3.73 6.92 -9.82
C ASN A 288 4.42 7.87 -8.84
N PRO A 289 5.61 7.57 -8.33
CA PRO A 289 6.33 8.42 -7.39
C PRO A 289 6.64 9.84 -7.94
N SER A 290 6.75 10.00 -9.26
CA SER A 290 6.95 11.32 -9.89
C SER A 290 5.68 12.20 -9.82
N GLY A 291 4.54 11.64 -9.44
CA GLY A 291 3.26 12.36 -9.32
C GLY A 291 3.10 13.14 -8.00
N TRP A 292 4.03 13.05 -7.07
CA TRP A 292 3.98 13.81 -5.83
C TRP A 292 4.03 15.33 -6.09
N SER A 293 3.17 16.09 -5.43
CA SER A 293 3.18 17.54 -5.47
C SER A 293 4.40 18.11 -4.73
N ALA A 294 4.72 19.38 -5.00
CA ALA A 294 5.66 20.12 -4.18
C ALA A 294 5.21 20.16 -2.70
N THR A 295 6.17 20.23 -1.79
CA THR A 295 5.94 20.33 -0.35
C THR A 295 5.01 21.49 0.01
N GLN A 296 4.02 21.19 0.84
CA GLN A 296 3.16 22.14 1.55
C GLN A 296 3.29 21.91 3.05
N THR A 297 2.77 22.81 3.88
CA THR A 297 2.91 22.73 5.35
C THR A 297 1.56 22.88 6.04
N PHE A 298 1.39 22.19 7.19
CA PHE A 298 0.18 22.31 8.02
C PHE A 298 0.10 23.63 8.80
N TYR A 299 1.25 24.21 9.11
CA TYR A 299 1.34 25.45 9.90
C TYR A 299 2.24 26.47 9.19
N SER A 300 2.13 27.72 9.57
CA SER A 300 3.06 28.76 9.13
C SER A 300 4.42 28.72 9.84
N GLY A 301 4.55 27.90 10.88
CA GLY A 301 5.75 27.68 11.69
C GLY A 301 5.42 26.80 12.91
N MET A 302 6.40 26.53 13.77
CA MET A 302 6.19 25.73 14.97
C MET A 302 5.15 26.39 15.89
N PRO A 303 4.07 25.68 16.29
CA PRO A 303 3.08 26.19 17.25
C PRO A 303 3.70 26.54 18.59
N SER A 304 3.20 27.60 19.23
CA SER A 304 3.78 28.15 20.46
C SER A 304 3.76 27.17 21.64
N ILE A 305 2.73 26.32 21.76
CA ILE A 305 2.69 25.31 22.81
C ILE A 305 3.82 24.28 22.66
N ILE A 306 4.22 23.93 21.45
CA ILE A 306 5.33 23.02 21.21
C ILE A 306 6.64 23.70 21.57
N SER A 307 6.90 24.91 21.05
CA SER A 307 8.13 25.64 21.35
C SER A 307 8.32 25.98 22.86
N GLN A 308 7.24 26.03 23.62
CA GLN A 308 7.28 26.26 25.10
C GLN A 308 7.60 24.98 25.88
N ASN A 309 7.33 23.80 25.35
CA ASN A 309 7.44 22.52 26.06
C ASN A 309 8.57 21.62 25.54
N ILE A 310 9.07 21.85 24.33
CA ILE A 310 10.03 21.00 23.63
C ILE A 310 11.38 20.88 24.37
N GLY A 311 11.76 21.85 25.19
CA GLY A 311 13.03 21.84 25.95
C GLY A 311 14.23 21.77 25.02
N SER A 312 15.07 20.72 25.20
CA SER A 312 16.20 20.38 24.31
C SER A 312 15.86 19.35 23.24
N GLY A 313 14.61 18.91 23.14
CA GLY A 313 14.15 17.94 22.17
C GLY A 313 13.92 18.51 20.78
N PHE A 314 13.31 17.70 19.92
CA PHE A 314 12.98 18.06 18.54
C PHE A 314 11.49 17.85 18.31
N TRP A 315 10.86 18.67 17.47
CA TRP A 315 9.50 18.44 17.03
C TRP A 315 9.51 17.39 15.91
N VAL A 316 9.06 16.18 16.26
CA VAL A 316 9.26 14.97 15.46
C VAL A 316 7.95 14.18 15.29
N ASP A 317 8.00 13.22 14.41
CA ASP A 317 7.04 12.14 14.18
C ASP A 317 5.61 12.66 14.13
N SER A 318 5.15 12.89 12.93
CA SER A 318 3.82 13.39 12.66
C SER A 318 2.91 12.28 12.16
N TRP A 319 1.71 12.21 12.72
CA TRP A 319 0.75 11.16 12.42
C TRP A 319 -0.66 11.72 12.24
N VAL A 320 -1.29 11.41 11.09
CA VAL A 320 -2.67 11.80 10.81
C VAL A 320 -3.58 10.57 10.85
N ILE A 321 -4.69 10.70 11.55
CA ILE A 321 -5.82 9.76 11.51
C ILE A 321 -7.12 10.54 11.43
N CYS A 322 -8.13 10.04 10.68
CA CYS A 322 -9.42 10.69 10.59
C CYS A 322 -10.54 9.73 11.02
N ASP A 323 -11.55 10.29 11.67
CA ASP A 323 -12.87 9.67 11.81
C ASP A 323 -13.82 10.16 10.70
N SER A 324 -15.10 9.94 10.85
CA SER A 324 -16.10 10.36 9.86
C SER A 324 -16.32 11.87 9.81
N ALA A 325 -15.86 12.63 10.80
CA ALA A 325 -16.11 14.07 10.95
C ALA A 325 -14.82 14.89 10.90
N ASN A 326 -13.75 14.42 11.51
CA ASN A 326 -12.53 15.17 11.72
C ASN A 326 -11.27 14.39 11.33
N CYS A 327 -10.21 15.12 11.00
CA CYS A 327 -8.84 14.63 10.93
C CYS A 327 -8.03 15.20 12.08
N TYR A 328 -7.19 14.37 12.68
CA TYR A 328 -6.36 14.70 13.82
C TYR A 328 -4.90 14.53 13.41
N LEU A 329 -4.10 15.54 13.70
CA LEU A 329 -2.65 15.51 13.49
C LEU A 329 -1.98 15.40 14.86
N PHE A 330 -1.29 14.29 15.08
CA PHE A 330 -0.46 14.04 16.26
C PHE A 330 1.00 14.35 15.95
N SER A 331 1.80 14.61 16.98
CA SER A 331 3.25 14.76 16.90
C SER A 331 3.87 14.73 18.31
N MET A 332 5.18 14.48 18.40
CA MET A 332 5.93 14.41 19.65
C MET A 332 7.10 15.40 19.69
N ASP A 333 7.81 15.46 20.82
CA ASP A 333 8.86 16.47 21.05
C ASP A 333 10.13 15.94 21.72
N ASP A 334 10.36 14.62 21.76
CA ASP A 334 11.45 13.95 22.51
C ASP A 334 11.51 14.32 24.00
N ASN A 335 10.55 15.10 24.47
CA ASN A 335 10.50 15.62 25.85
C ASN A 335 9.26 15.15 26.64
N GLY A 336 8.63 14.07 26.17
CA GLY A 336 7.55 13.38 26.87
C GLY A 336 6.16 13.94 26.62
N HIS A 337 5.93 14.66 25.53
CA HIS A 337 4.63 15.22 25.19
C HIS A 337 4.14 14.67 23.86
N LEU A 338 2.87 14.24 23.84
CA LEU A 338 2.08 13.97 22.63
C LEU A 338 1.16 15.17 22.39
N TYR A 339 1.33 15.82 21.27
CA TYR A 339 0.49 16.91 20.82
C TYR A 339 -0.60 16.41 19.89
N ARG A 340 -1.75 17.08 19.85
CA ARG A 340 -2.84 16.81 18.93
C ARG A 340 -3.49 18.10 18.47
N SER A 341 -3.61 18.27 17.16
CA SER A 341 -4.48 19.26 16.51
C SER A 341 -5.61 18.56 15.77
N GLN A 342 -6.61 19.32 15.32
CA GLN A 342 -7.69 18.77 14.51
C GLN A 342 -8.25 19.79 13.53
N THR A 343 -8.84 19.27 12.46
CA THR A 343 -9.69 20.02 11.51
C THR A 343 -10.84 19.13 11.05
N SER A 344 -11.87 19.68 10.42
CA SER A 344 -12.90 18.83 9.81
C SER A 344 -12.34 18.01 8.67
N LEU A 345 -12.85 16.81 8.43
CA LEU A 345 -12.45 15.95 7.31
C LEU A 345 -12.61 16.68 5.95
N SER A 346 -13.64 17.53 5.83
CA SER A 346 -13.89 18.32 4.62
C SER A 346 -12.91 19.47 4.42
N SER A 347 -12.28 19.97 5.48
CA SER A 347 -11.30 21.06 5.43
C SER A 347 -9.87 20.57 5.30
N PHE A 348 -9.61 19.31 5.72
CA PHE A 348 -8.26 18.72 5.69
C PHE A 348 -7.61 18.87 4.30
N PRO A 349 -6.33 19.25 4.22
CA PRO A 349 -5.32 19.43 5.25
C PRO A 349 -5.31 20.84 5.90
N ASN A 350 -6.21 21.71 5.49
CA ASN A 350 -6.26 23.09 5.94
C ASN A 350 -7.01 23.24 7.27
N GLY A 351 -6.83 24.38 7.94
CA GLY A 351 -7.60 24.76 9.12
C GLY A 351 -7.28 23.94 10.37
N MET A 352 -6.09 23.36 10.47
CA MET A 352 -5.64 22.70 11.70
C MET A 352 -5.70 23.67 12.87
N SER A 353 -6.33 23.23 13.96
CA SER A 353 -6.34 23.99 15.23
C SER A 353 -4.93 24.13 15.78
N GLN A 354 -4.74 25.06 16.73
CA GLN A 354 -3.55 25.01 17.57
C GLN A 354 -3.52 23.68 18.31
N PRO A 355 -2.33 23.05 18.46
CA PRO A 355 -2.21 21.78 19.18
C PRO A 355 -2.56 21.93 20.67
N VAL A 356 -3.01 20.82 21.26
CA VAL A 356 -3.11 20.63 22.70
C VAL A 356 -2.19 19.48 23.11
N ILE A 357 -1.72 19.43 24.35
CA ILE A 357 -1.04 18.25 24.90
C ILE A 357 -2.12 17.19 25.14
N ALA A 358 -2.09 16.12 24.36
CA ALA A 358 -3.06 15.02 24.41
C ALA A 358 -2.67 13.94 25.43
N ALA A 359 -1.37 13.78 25.67
CA ALA A 359 -0.80 12.92 26.70
C ALA A 359 0.62 13.41 27.05
N SER A 360 1.10 13.08 28.23
CA SER A 360 2.48 13.38 28.61
C SER A 360 3.01 12.43 29.69
N ASN A 361 4.34 12.32 29.77
CA ASN A 361 5.04 11.59 30.80
C ASN A 361 6.21 12.45 31.30
N SER A 362 6.32 12.62 32.63
CA SER A 362 7.40 13.41 33.25
C SER A 362 8.79 12.80 33.11
N THR A 363 8.88 11.54 32.66
CA THR A 363 10.13 10.85 32.30
C THR A 363 10.14 10.68 30.80
N PRO A 364 10.82 11.57 30.04
CA PRO A 364 10.77 11.55 28.56
C PRO A 364 11.13 10.20 27.94
N SER A 365 12.10 9.47 28.49
CA SER A 365 12.46 8.14 27.99
C SER A 365 11.35 7.09 28.06
N ASN A 366 10.30 7.28 28.86
CA ASN A 366 9.15 6.38 28.90
C ASN A 366 8.07 6.71 27.87
N PHE A 367 8.19 7.88 27.19
CA PHE A 367 7.21 8.40 26.25
C PHE A 367 7.96 9.33 25.28
N PHE A 368 8.76 8.75 24.40
CA PHE A 368 9.87 9.43 23.73
C PHE A 368 9.48 10.00 22.37
N GLU A 369 9.19 9.16 21.40
CA GLU A 369 8.88 9.55 20.01
C GLU A 369 8.01 8.49 19.30
N ALA A 370 7.81 8.59 17.98
CA ALA A 370 7.17 7.61 17.11
C ALA A 370 5.72 7.29 17.49
N ASP A 371 4.88 8.31 17.56
CA ASP A 371 3.45 8.17 17.84
C ASP A 371 2.68 7.62 16.64
N ASN A 372 2.00 6.49 16.83
CA ASN A 372 1.09 5.93 15.83
C ASN A 372 -0.28 5.70 16.45
N VAL A 373 -1.34 6.19 15.81
CA VAL A 373 -2.72 6.01 16.25
C VAL A 373 -3.52 5.24 15.21
N TYR A 374 -4.20 4.16 15.64
CA TYR A 374 -4.97 3.28 14.78
C TYR A 374 -6.38 3.06 15.29
N LYS A 375 -7.35 2.88 14.37
CA LYS A 375 -8.69 2.39 14.68
C LYS A 375 -8.65 0.86 14.79
N VAL A 376 -9.16 0.31 15.89
CA VAL A 376 -9.30 -1.15 16.06
C VAL A 376 -10.58 -1.62 15.38
N ALA A 377 -10.47 -2.53 14.40
CA ALA A 377 -11.61 -3.06 13.66
C ALA A 377 -12.59 -3.80 14.59
N GLY A 378 -13.89 -3.55 14.39
CA GLY A 378 -14.95 -4.19 15.18
C GLY A 378 -15.12 -3.67 16.60
N GLN A 379 -14.27 -2.74 17.05
CA GLN A 379 -14.27 -2.17 18.38
C GLN A 379 -14.55 -0.65 18.33
N ASN A 380 -15.14 -0.09 19.40
CA ASN A 380 -15.15 1.35 19.62
C ASN A 380 -13.88 1.75 20.36
N GLU A 381 -12.72 1.47 19.75
CA GLU A 381 -11.41 1.61 20.37
C GLU A 381 -10.38 2.10 19.37
N TYR A 382 -9.44 2.89 19.87
CA TYR A 382 -8.23 3.32 19.19
C TYR A 382 -7.01 2.84 19.96
N LEU A 383 -5.96 2.49 19.25
CA LEU A 383 -4.66 2.07 19.78
C LEU A 383 -3.64 3.16 19.47
N LEU A 384 -2.97 3.65 20.50
CA LEU A 384 -1.79 4.51 20.41
C LEU A 384 -0.57 3.66 20.72
N ILE A 385 0.45 3.76 19.88
CA ILE A 385 1.79 3.19 20.10
C ILE A 385 2.76 4.35 20.24
N VAL A 386 3.67 4.25 21.18
CA VAL A 386 4.72 5.26 21.43
C VAL A 386 6.03 4.56 21.72
N GLU A 387 7.11 5.05 21.15
CA GLU A 387 8.45 4.58 21.42
C GLU A 387 8.94 5.05 22.79
N ALA A 388 9.71 4.20 23.44
CA ALA A 388 10.34 4.46 24.71
C ALA A 388 11.79 3.93 24.70
N ILE A 389 12.62 4.43 25.62
CA ILE A 389 14.01 4.02 25.79
C ILE A 389 14.15 3.37 27.18
N ASN A 390 14.66 2.15 27.22
CA ASN A 390 14.86 1.43 28.48
C ASN A 390 16.14 1.88 29.19
N SER A 391 16.36 1.39 30.42
CA SER A 391 17.52 1.75 31.25
C SER A 391 18.89 1.33 30.66
N ALA A 392 18.90 0.43 29.67
CA ALA A 392 20.10 0.02 28.93
C ALA A 392 20.33 0.88 27.66
N GLY A 393 19.44 1.80 27.36
CA GLY A 393 19.50 2.67 26.18
C GLY A 393 18.86 2.07 24.93
N HIS A 394 18.22 0.89 25.01
CA HIS A 394 17.53 0.26 23.89
C HIS A 394 16.12 0.79 23.69
N ARG A 395 15.71 0.91 22.44
CA ARG A 395 14.39 1.38 22.02
C ARG A 395 13.37 0.24 22.06
N TYR A 396 12.16 0.56 22.48
CA TYR A 396 11.03 -0.36 22.53
C TYR A 396 9.70 0.39 22.44
N PHE A 397 8.61 -0.31 22.15
CA PHE A 397 7.29 0.30 22.05
C PHE A 397 6.42 0.03 23.27
N THR A 398 5.69 1.06 23.65
CA THR A 398 4.60 1.03 24.62
C THR A 398 3.27 1.23 23.90
N SER A 399 2.15 0.85 24.53
CA SER A 399 0.83 1.02 23.93
C SER A 399 -0.23 1.48 24.93
N TYR A 400 -1.22 2.20 24.39
CA TYR A 400 -2.33 2.79 25.12
C TYR A 400 -3.61 2.65 24.28
N THR A 401 -4.79 2.65 24.93
CA THR A 401 -6.08 2.64 24.25
C THR A 401 -6.95 3.82 24.62
N SER A 402 -7.90 4.16 23.73
CA SER A 402 -8.92 5.19 23.96
C SER A 402 -10.19 4.84 23.16
N ASN A 403 -11.37 5.24 23.68
CA ASN A 403 -12.64 5.09 22.97
C ASN A 403 -12.88 6.21 21.93
N ALA A 404 -12.03 7.24 21.89
CA ALA A 404 -12.12 8.34 20.94
C ALA A 404 -10.71 8.87 20.63
N ILE A 405 -10.49 9.32 19.38
CA ILE A 405 -9.19 9.87 18.95
C ILE A 405 -8.78 11.09 19.79
N ASN A 406 -9.76 11.88 20.21
CA ASN A 406 -9.56 13.06 21.06
C ASN A 406 -9.79 12.78 22.55
N GLY A 407 -9.94 11.51 22.94
CA GLY A 407 -10.14 11.08 24.32
C GLY A 407 -8.85 10.96 25.13
N SER A 408 -8.99 10.51 26.37
CA SER A 408 -7.85 10.17 27.22
C SER A 408 -7.30 8.79 26.88
N TRP A 409 -5.99 8.64 26.99
CA TRP A 409 -5.28 7.40 26.68
C TRP A 409 -5.06 6.58 27.95
N THR A 410 -5.50 5.33 27.93
CA THR A 410 -5.36 4.36 29.03
C THR A 410 -4.22 3.38 28.72
N PRO A 411 -3.27 3.14 29.63
CA PRO A 411 -2.20 2.17 29.45
C PRO A 411 -2.72 0.78 29.11
N LEU A 412 -2.08 0.10 28.10
CA LEU A 412 -2.35 -1.28 27.73
C LEU A 412 -1.11 -2.16 28.01
N ALA A 413 -0.11 -2.09 27.17
CA ALA A 413 1.19 -2.74 27.31
C ALA A 413 2.26 -1.64 27.28
N ASN A 414 2.53 -1.00 28.42
CA ASN A 414 3.25 0.27 28.48
C ASN A 414 4.42 0.31 29.47
N THR A 415 4.92 -0.86 29.88
CA THR A 415 6.08 -0.95 30.80
C THR A 415 7.17 -1.85 30.23
N GLN A 416 8.40 -1.71 30.71
CA GLN A 416 9.50 -2.61 30.32
C GLN A 416 9.22 -4.08 30.65
N GLY A 417 8.42 -4.35 31.69
CA GLY A 417 8.01 -5.71 32.08
C GLY A 417 6.82 -6.25 31.26
N ASN A 418 6.07 -5.39 30.63
CA ASN A 418 4.96 -5.71 29.72
C ASN A 418 4.98 -4.70 28.56
N PRO A 419 5.95 -4.78 27.63
CA PRO A 419 6.06 -3.88 26.49
C PRO A 419 5.08 -4.28 25.37
N PHE A 420 4.78 -3.34 24.49
CA PHE A 420 4.08 -3.66 23.25
C PHE A 420 5.02 -4.45 22.32
N ILE A 421 6.19 -3.89 21.94
CA ILE A 421 7.26 -4.58 21.19
C ILE A 421 8.60 -4.24 21.84
N ALA A 422 9.38 -5.24 22.24
CA ALA A 422 10.73 -5.10 22.75
C ALA A 422 11.52 -6.38 22.52
N ALA A 423 12.84 -6.34 22.68
CA ALA A 423 13.68 -7.55 22.60
C ALA A 423 13.25 -8.65 23.56
N SER A 424 12.58 -8.31 24.68
CA SER A 424 12.12 -9.28 25.69
C SER A 424 10.87 -10.08 25.28
N ASN A 425 10.07 -9.60 24.30
CA ASN A 425 8.84 -10.27 23.86
C ASN A 425 8.83 -10.59 22.36
N VAL A 426 9.99 -10.47 21.67
CA VAL A 426 10.17 -10.83 20.26
C VAL A 426 11.06 -12.07 20.13
N THR A 427 10.65 -13.02 19.29
CA THR A 427 11.47 -14.18 18.88
C THR A 427 11.90 -14.01 17.42
N PHE A 428 13.11 -14.47 17.09
CA PHE A 428 13.72 -14.37 15.76
C PHE A 428 13.81 -15.76 15.10
N GLY A 429 12.69 -16.39 14.82
CA GLY A 429 12.64 -17.66 14.09
C GLY A 429 13.76 -18.65 14.47
N SER A 430 14.44 -19.23 13.47
CA SER A 430 15.61 -20.11 13.66
C SER A 430 16.96 -19.38 13.66
N GLY A 431 16.97 -18.05 13.51
CA GLY A 431 18.18 -17.23 13.44
C GLY A 431 18.54 -16.55 14.74
N ALA A 432 19.75 -15.98 14.81
CA ALA A 432 20.12 -15.04 15.86
C ALA A 432 19.33 -13.74 15.73
N ALA A 433 19.08 -13.06 16.86
CA ALA A 433 18.52 -11.73 16.84
C ALA A 433 19.44 -10.78 16.04
N TRP A 434 18.87 -10.13 15.03
CA TRP A 434 19.62 -9.17 14.21
C TRP A 434 19.58 -7.74 14.78
N THR A 435 18.68 -7.50 15.74
CA THR A 435 18.57 -6.24 16.48
C THR A 435 18.15 -6.47 17.92
N GLN A 436 18.41 -5.51 18.79
CA GLN A 436 17.85 -5.38 20.14
C GLN A 436 16.97 -4.13 20.26
N ASP A 437 16.95 -3.30 19.22
CA ASP A 437 16.22 -2.06 19.16
C ASP A 437 15.01 -2.19 18.24
N PHE A 438 13.84 -1.77 18.74
CA PHE A 438 12.59 -1.69 18.00
C PHE A 438 12.15 -0.24 18.04
N SER A 439 12.31 0.44 16.92
CA SER A 439 12.14 1.89 16.80
C SER A 439 11.28 2.21 15.58
N SER A 440 10.74 3.37 15.52
CA SER A 440 9.85 3.96 14.52
C SER A 440 9.31 3.01 13.45
N GLY A 441 8.04 3.03 13.18
CA GLY A 441 7.47 2.13 12.19
C GLY A 441 5.98 2.29 11.98
N GLU A 442 5.33 1.30 11.39
CA GLU A 442 3.90 1.32 11.12
C GLU A 442 3.27 -0.08 11.16
N MET A 443 2.02 -0.15 11.63
CA MET A 443 1.19 -1.35 11.52
C MET A 443 0.79 -1.64 10.08
N ILE A 444 0.74 -2.91 9.72
CA ILE A 444 0.04 -3.35 8.52
C ILE A 444 -1.47 -3.14 8.74
N ARG A 445 -2.04 -2.22 7.99
CA ARG A 445 -3.43 -1.83 8.09
C ARG A 445 -4.33 -2.75 7.28
N SER A 446 -5.61 -2.85 7.68
CA SER A 446 -6.65 -3.58 6.94
C SER A 446 -7.07 -2.87 5.65
N GLY A 447 -6.73 -1.60 5.51
CA GLY A 447 -6.97 -0.73 4.37
C GLY A 447 -5.84 0.27 4.21
N TYR A 448 -6.00 1.21 3.30
CA TYR A 448 -4.99 2.23 2.99
C TYR A 448 -5.51 3.66 3.21
N ASP A 449 -6.76 3.82 3.68
CA ASP A 449 -7.40 5.12 3.84
C ASP A 449 -7.05 5.82 5.16
N GLN A 450 -7.54 7.03 5.30
CA GLN A 450 -7.32 7.93 6.43
C GLN A 450 -7.87 7.43 7.76
N THR A 451 -8.65 6.35 7.79
CA THR A 451 -9.18 5.78 9.05
C THR A 451 -8.16 4.91 9.78
N LEU A 452 -7.09 4.51 9.11
CA LEU A 452 -5.99 3.72 9.63
C LEU A 452 -6.45 2.50 10.44
N THR A 453 -7.40 1.75 9.87
CA THR A 453 -7.99 0.60 10.57
C THR A 453 -7.04 -0.60 10.59
N ILE A 454 -6.88 -1.22 11.74
CA ILE A 454 -6.12 -2.46 11.96
C ILE A 454 -7.02 -3.58 12.42
N SER A 455 -6.64 -4.83 12.10
CA SER A 455 -7.28 -6.02 12.64
C SER A 455 -6.68 -6.37 14.01
N PRO A 456 -7.48 -6.56 15.07
CA PRO A 456 -6.95 -7.04 16.36
C PRO A 456 -6.50 -8.51 16.31
N CYS A 457 -6.88 -9.24 15.25
CA CYS A 457 -6.68 -10.68 15.13
C CYS A 457 -5.38 -11.08 14.39
N ASN A 458 -4.74 -10.15 13.71
CA ASN A 458 -3.53 -10.43 12.93
C ASN A 458 -2.68 -9.18 12.85
N ILE A 459 -2.11 -8.81 13.98
CA ILE A 459 -1.30 -7.61 14.07
C ILE A 459 0.09 -7.88 13.53
N GLN A 460 0.52 -7.03 12.59
CA GLN A 460 1.87 -6.99 12.07
C GLN A 460 2.38 -5.54 12.15
N TYR A 461 3.65 -5.36 12.51
CA TYR A 461 4.27 -4.05 12.64
C TYR A 461 5.60 -4.03 11.91
N LEU A 462 5.72 -3.13 10.94
CA LEU A 462 6.97 -2.84 10.25
C LEU A 462 7.78 -1.90 11.13
N PHE A 463 9.02 -2.21 11.41
CA PHE A 463 9.86 -1.48 12.36
C PHE A 463 11.28 -1.29 11.83
N GLN A 464 11.97 -0.28 12.33
CA GLN A 464 13.41 -0.15 12.15
C GLN A 464 14.15 -0.79 13.32
N GLY A 465 15.25 -1.44 13.00
CA GLY A 465 16.21 -1.98 13.95
C GLY A 465 17.62 -1.85 13.41
N ASP A 466 18.62 -1.98 14.27
CA ASP A 466 20.03 -1.94 13.90
C ASP A 466 20.77 -3.20 14.35
N ALA A 467 21.89 -3.48 13.71
CA ALA A 467 22.76 -4.54 14.19
C ALA A 467 23.35 -4.16 15.56
N PRO A 468 23.41 -5.08 16.53
CA PRO A 468 24.06 -4.79 17.81
C PRO A 468 25.49 -4.30 17.62
N GLY A 469 25.81 -3.14 18.20
CA GLY A 469 27.11 -2.52 18.02
C GLY A 469 27.26 -1.20 18.78
N SER A 470 28.37 -0.53 18.56
CA SER A 470 28.64 0.80 19.08
C SER A 470 28.90 1.73 17.90
N TYR A 471 28.16 2.81 17.82
CA TYR A 471 28.22 3.78 16.72
C TYR A 471 28.71 5.14 17.23
N PRO A 472 29.47 5.90 16.42
CA PRO A 472 30.07 7.16 16.85
C PRO A 472 29.03 8.25 17.20
N ASN A 473 27.85 8.19 16.57
CA ASN A 473 26.71 9.07 16.79
C ASN A 473 25.45 8.45 16.20
N TYR A 474 24.27 9.04 16.48
CA TYR A 474 22.98 8.55 16.01
C TYR A 474 22.87 8.43 14.48
N ASN A 475 23.41 9.40 13.73
CA ASN A 475 23.34 9.38 12.25
C ASN A 475 24.23 8.31 11.60
N ALA A 476 25.12 7.68 12.37
CA ALA A 476 25.95 6.58 11.89
C ALA A 476 25.34 5.19 12.15
N ILE A 477 24.20 5.12 12.83
CA ILE A 477 23.51 3.85 13.08
C ILE A 477 22.94 3.31 11.74
N PRO A 478 23.31 2.10 11.34
CA PRO A 478 22.91 1.53 10.06
C PRO A 478 21.53 0.87 10.16
N TRP A 479 20.50 1.67 10.38
CA TRP A 479 19.13 1.21 10.49
C TRP A 479 18.66 0.39 9.28
N ARG A 480 17.87 -0.64 9.55
CA ARG A 480 17.26 -1.56 8.59
C ARG A 480 15.81 -1.81 8.99
N ILE A 481 15.01 -2.26 8.03
CA ILE A 481 13.58 -2.51 8.28
C ILE A 481 13.32 -4.00 8.39
N GLY A 482 12.57 -4.40 9.41
CA GLY A 482 12.02 -5.73 9.63
C GLY A 482 10.52 -5.68 9.92
N LEU A 483 9.90 -6.85 10.01
CA LEU A 483 8.47 -7.01 10.28
C LEU A 483 8.30 -7.94 11.49
N VAL A 484 7.53 -7.53 12.49
CA VAL A 484 7.05 -8.43 13.53
C VAL A 484 5.61 -8.83 13.28
N THR A 485 5.30 -10.09 13.53
CA THR A 485 3.95 -10.66 13.49
C THR A 485 3.57 -11.13 14.88
N GLN A 486 2.39 -10.73 15.34
CA GLN A 486 1.84 -11.14 16.63
C GLN A 486 1.71 -12.68 16.71
N ALA A 487 2.24 -13.28 17.78
CA ALA A 487 2.21 -14.72 17.98
C ALA A 487 1.09 -15.20 18.94
N ASN A 488 0.52 -14.29 19.73
CA ASN A 488 -0.51 -14.58 20.73
C ASN A 488 -1.86 -13.90 20.40
N SER A 489 -2.31 -13.98 19.15
CA SER A 489 -3.66 -13.50 18.78
C SER A 489 -4.74 -14.17 19.64
N THR A 490 -5.76 -13.38 20.01
CA THR A 490 -6.93 -13.87 20.78
C THR A 490 -8.08 -14.30 19.87
N CYS A 491 -7.92 -14.23 18.54
CA CYS A 491 -8.90 -14.69 17.58
C CYS A 491 -8.52 -16.08 17.07
#